data_2b970f7316f422d74dfb5ac50c80ed7c
#
_entry.id   2b970f7316f422d74dfb5ac50c80ed7c
#
_cell.length_a   1.000
_cell.length_b   1.000
_cell.length_c   1.000
_cell.angle_alpha   90.00
_cell.angle_beta   90.00
_cell.angle_gamma   90.00
#
_symmetry.space_group_name_H-M   'P 1'
#
loop_
_entity.id
_entity.type
_entity.pdbx_description
1 polymer ?
#
loop_
_entity_poly.entity_id
_entity_poly.type
_entity_poly.pdbx_seq_one_letter_code
_entity_poly.pdbx_strand_id
1 'polypeptide(L)'
;LDPYFSSTKLAWILDNVEGVRARAEAGNLLFGTVDTYLIWHLTGRRSHVTDATNAARTMLYDIRNGAWSTEMCDMLNIPIKMLPEVCDCAADFGMTSPEIFGVSIPIKGVAGDQHAATLGQACFEPGMMKSTYGTGCFALLNTGDTMVSSHNRMLTTIGYQLDGKTTYALEGSIFIAGAVVQWLRDGLKILAKASESGDLAKLSDNSQNLILVPAFTGLGAPYWNAECRGAVYGLTRNSGPAEFSRAALESVGFQTRDLLEAMISDWQGGAKGGVLRVDGGMSASDWTMQF
;
A
#
# COMPACT_ATOMS: atom_id res chain seq x y z
N LEU A 1 16.55 -3.89 2.12
CA LEU A 1 15.94 -3.02 3.14
C LEU A 1 15.35 -1.79 2.47
N ASP A 2 14.09 -1.53 2.70
CA ASP A 2 13.40 -0.37 2.13
C ASP A 2 12.92 0.55 3.28
N PRO A 3 13.14 1.87 3.20
CA PRO A 3 12.69 2.82 4.22
C PRO A 3 11.17 2.96 4.31
N TYR A 4 10.43 2.29 3.45
CA TYR A 4 8.96 2.21 3.49
C TYR A 4 8.46 1.60 4.80
N PHE A 5 9.13 0.56 5.30
CA PHE A 5 8.77 -0.15 6.52
C PHE A 5 9.19 0.58 7.81
N SER A 6 8.60 0.20 8.94
CA SER A 6 8.75 0.92 10.20
C SER A 6 10.12 0.71 10.87
N SER A 7 10.77 -0.44 10.68
CA SER A 7 11.96 -0.84 11.41
C SER A 7 13.13 0.13 11.28
N THR A 8 13.44 0.57 10.06
CA THR A 8 14.53 1.51 9.79
C THR A 8 14.28 2.89 10.39
N LYS A 9 13.01 3.32 10.41
CA LYS A 9 12.58 4.58 11.05
C LYS A 9 12.73 4.49 12.57
N LEU A 10 12.31 3.36 13.16
CA LEU A 10 12.43 3.11 14.58
C LEU A 10 13.89 3.05 15.01
N ALA A 11 14.74 2.31 14.29
CA ALA A 11 16.17 2.26 14.54
C ALA A 11 16.79 3.66 14.48
N TRP A 12 16.46 4.45 13.44
CA TRP A 12 16.95 5.81 13.33
C TRP A 12 16.55 6.70 14.51
N ILE A 13 15.29 6.60 14.98
CA ILE A 13 14.80 7.36 16.15
C ILE A 13 15.58 6.96 17.41
N LEU A 14 15.76 5.64 17.62
CA LEU A 14 16.50 5.13 18.77
C LEU A 14 17.96 5.59 18.79
N ASP A 15 18.59 5.74 17.63
CA ASP A 15 20.01 6.11 17.49
C ASP A 15 20.23 7.62 17.51
N ASN A 16 19.27 8.42 17.01
CA ASN A 16 19.51 9.84 16.75
C ASN A 16 18.74 10.78 17.67
N VAL A 17 17.76 10.30 18.44
CA VAL A 17 17.02 11.14 19.38
C VAL A 17 17.56 10.92 20.80
N GLU A 18 18.05 11.99 21.41
CA GLU A 18 18.70 11.96 22.72
C GLU A 18 17.82 11.32 23.81
N GLY A 19 18.38 10.39 24.56
CA GLY A 19 17.73 9.71 25.69
C GLY A 19 16.67 8.68 25.33
N VAL A 20 16.26 8.58 24.05
CA VAL A 20 15.19 7.65 23.63
C VAL A 20 15.65 6.20 23.79
N ARG A 21 16.86 5.84 23.37
CA ARG A 21 17.38 4.49 23.50
C ARG A 21 17.40 3.99 24.94
N ALA A 22 17.96 4.77 25.87
CA ALA A 22 18.01 4.41 27.28
C ALA A 22 16.60 4.19 27.87
N ARG A 23 15.63 5.02 27.47
CA ARG A 23 14.24 4.87 27.91
C ARG A 23 13.59 3.62 27.31
N ALA A 24 13.90 3.28 26.06
CA ALA A 24 13.42 2.07 25.40
C ALA A 24 13.97 0.82 26.07
N GLU A 25 15.28 0.78 26.35
CA GLU A 25 15.95 -0.32 27.05
C GLU A 25 15.45 -0.46 28.49
N ALA A 26 15.09 0.64 29.14
CA ALA A 26 14.46 0.62 30.47
C ALA A 26 12.98 0.17 30.45
N GLY A 27 12.36 -0.01 29.25
CA GLY A 27 10.95 -0.39 29.12
C GLY A 27 9.96 0.76 29.30
N ASN A 28 10.42 1.98 29.21
CA ASN A 28 9.61 3.19 29.39
C ASN A 28 9.07 3.77 28.06
N LEU A 29 9.26 3.07 26.96
CA LEU A 29 8.73 3.44 25.64
C LEU A 29 8.07 2.25 24.98
N LEU A 30 6.99 2.53 24.28
CA LEU A 30 6.27 1.59 23.45
C LEU A 30 6.40 2.02 21.98
N PHE A 31 6.44 1.04 21.10
CA PHE A 31 6.34 1.23 19.66
C PHE A 31 4.94 0.84 19.20
N GLY A 32 4.47 1.47 18.14
CA GLY A 32 3.25 1.06 17.44
C GLY A 32 3.16 1.70 16.08
N THR A 33 2.46 1.04 15.20
CA THR A 33 1.91 1.59 13.96
C THR A 33 0.70 2.47 14.28
N VAL A 34 0.11 3.11 13.28
CA VAL A 34 -1.00 4.07 13.51
C VAL A 34 -2.18 3.42 14.22
N ASP A 35 -2.51 2.18 13.90
CA ASP A 35 -3.57 1.40 14.56
C ASP A 35 -3.29 1.20 16.05
N THR A 36 -2.08 0.77 16.41
CA THR A 36 -1.65 0.63 17.81
C THR A 36 -1.77 1.95 18.57
N TYR A 37 -1.34 3.05 17.95
CA TYR A 37 -1.44 4.38 18.54
C TYR A 37 -2.90 4.78 18.79
N LEU A 38 -3.78 4.53 17.81
CA LEU A 38 -5.21 4.79 17.93
C LEU A 38 -5.85 3.94 19.04
N ILE A 39 -5.59 2.63 19.05
CA ILE A 39 -6.10 1.71 20.09
C ILE A 39 -5.62 2.16 21.46
N TRP A 40 -4.34 2.47 21.62
CA TRP A 40 -3.77 2.95 22.87
C TRP A 40 -4.51 4.19 23.40
N HIS A 41 -4.75 5.18 22.55
CA HIS A 41 -5.47 6.38 22.94
C HIS A 41 -6.96 6.13 23.17
N LEU A 42 -7.63 5.41 22.26
CA LEU A 42 -9.05 5.09 22.37
C LEU A 42 -9.38 4.28 23.63
N THR A 43 -8.48 3.41 24.03
CA THR A 43 -8.67 2.59 25.25
C THR A 43 -8.23 3.29 26.55
N GLY A 44 -7.84 4.56 26.49
CA GLY A 44 -7.30 5.25 27.66
C GLY A 44 -5.98 4.66 28.15
N ARG A 45 -5.12 4.26 27.23
CA ARG A 45 -3.78 3.69 27.44
C ARG A 45 -3.78 2.34 28.15
N ARG A 46 -4.80 1.52 27.91
CA ARG A 46 -4.95 0.19 28.56
C ARG A 46 -4.58 -0.97 27.63
N SER A 47 -4.59 -0.76 26.33
CA SER A 47 -4.34 -1.82 25.35
C SER A 47 -3.20 -1.43 24.39
N HIS A 48 -2.10 -2.20 24.40
CA HIS A 48 -0.96 -2.02 23.52
C HIS A 48 -0.88 -3.21 22.57
N VAL A 49 -1.70 -3.17 21.54
CA VAL A 49 -1.90 -4.26 20.59
C VAL A 49 -1.91 -3.76 19.15
N THR A 50 -1.68 -4.66 18.21
CA THR A 50 -1.82 -4.45 16.76
C THR A 50 -2.45 -5.70 16.14
N ASP A 51 -2.82 -5.64 14.87
CA ASP A 51 -3.22 -6.82 14.12
C ASP A 51 -2.07 -7.36 13.24
N ALA A 52 -2.23 -8.58 12.74
CA ALA A 52 -1.22 -9.24 11.93
C ALA A 52 -0.89 -8.49 10.63
N THR A 53 -1.87 -7.79 10.02
CA THR A 53 -1.65 -7.05 8.77
C THR A 53 -0.79 -5.81 8.99
N ASN A 54 -1.00 -5.07 10.07
CA ASN A 54 -0.17 -3.92 10.44
C ASN A 54 1.21 -4.37 10.93
N ALA A 55 1.29 -5.45 11.72
CA ALA A 55 2.56 -6.04 12.14
C ALA A 55 3.44 -6.42 10.93
N ALA A 56 2.84 -7.01 9.89
CA ALA A 56 3.53 -7.37 8.65
C ALA A 56 4.16 -6.17 7.90
N ARG A 57 3.75 -4.92 8.22
CA ARG A 57 4.29 -3.69 7.60
C ARG A 57 5.47 -3.09 8.38
N THR A 58 5.98 -3.80 9.37
CA THR A 58 7.06 -3.28 10.23
C THR A 58 8.47 -3.72 9.80
N MET A 59 8.60 -4.81 9.05
CA MET A 59 9.85 -5.54 8.78
C MET A 59 10.49 -6.13 10.07
N LEU A 60 9.74 -6.13 11.18
CA LEU A 60 10.13 -6.75 12.45
C LEU A 60 9.32 -8.02 12.74
N TYR A 61 8.23 -8.22 12.01
CA TYR A 61 7.34 -9.37 12.17
C TYR A 61 7.65 -10.44 11.13
N ASP A 62 7.97 -11.64 11.61
CA ASP A 62 8.13 -12.81 10.75
C ASP A 62 6.74 -13.35 10.37
N ILE A 63 6.33 -13.05 9.15
CA ILE A 63 5.01 -13.44 8.62
C ILE A 63 4.86 -14.95 8.43
N ARG A 64 5.97 -15.73 8.40
CA ARG A 64 5.96 -17.18 8.29
C ARG A 64 5.65 -17.83 9.63
N ASN A 65 6.32 -17.34 10.68
CA ASN A 65 6.22 -17.89 12.02
C ASN A 65 5.12 -17.22 12.86
N GLY A 66 4.56 -16.11 12.40
CA GLY A 66 3.53 -15.37 13.10
C GLY A 66 4.02 -14.76 14.43
N ALA A 67 5.25 -14.24 14.45
CA ALA A 67 5.89 -13.70 15.64
C ALA A 67 6.85 -12.54 15.32
N TRP A 68 7.15 -11.72 16.31
CA TRP A 68 8.22 -10.74 16.20
C TRP A 68 9.57 -11.45 16.04
N SER A 69 10.35 -11.03 15.04
CA SER A 69 11.66 -11.60 14.73
C SER A 69 12.71 -11.06 15.69
N THR A 70 13.23 -11.94 16.56
CA THR A 70 14.36 -11.59 17.44
C THR A 70 15.60 -11.24 16.63
N GLU A 71 15.88 -11.98 15.54
CA GLU A 71 17.00 -11.72 14.64
C GLU A 71 16.96 -10.31 14.06
N MET A 72 15.79 -9.86 13.55
CA MET A 72 15.64 -8.51 13.00
C MET A 72 15.72 -7.43 14.09
N CYS A 73 15.16 -7.71 15.25
CA CYS A 73 15.25 -6.80 16.39
C CYS A 73 16.70 -6.62 16.86
N ASP A 74 17.46 -7.72 16.97
CA ASP A 74 18.87 -7.69 17.36
C ASP A 74 19.73 -6.99 16.31
N MET A 75 19.53 -7.31 15.02
CA MET A 75 20.25 -6.68 13.92
C MET A 75 20.10 -5.15 13.90
N LEU A 76 18.92 -4.65 14.25
CA LEU A 76 18.58 -3.22 14.25
C LEU A 76 18.66 -2.58 15.64
N ASN A 77 19.13 -3.32 16.65
CA ASN A 77 19.20 -2.90 18.06
C ASN A 77 17.85 -2.35 18.58
N ILE A 78 16.75 -3.02 18.25
CA ILE A 78 15.40 -2.65 18.69
C ILE A 78 15.00 -3.53 19.87
N PRO A 79 14.72 -2.97 21.06
CA PRO A 79 14.26 -3.76 22.20
C PRO A 79 12.90 -4.38 21.94
N ILE A 80 12.81 -5.70 21.83
CA ILE A 80 11.57 -6.45 21.48
C ILE A 80 10.41 -6.14 22.44
N LYS A 81 10.69 -5.81 23.69
CA LYS A 81 9.68 -5.42 24.69
C LYS A 81 8.92 -4.12 24.40
N MET A 82 9.38 -3.34 23.41
CA MET A 82 8.67 -2.16 22.94
C MET A 82 7.50 -2.52 22.01
N LEU A 83 7.53 -3.72 21.41
CA LEU A 83 6.61 -4.11 20.35
C LEU A 83 5.26 -4.53 20.93
N PRO A 84 4.12 -4.21 20.25
CA PRO A 84 2.80 -4.57 20.74
C PRO A 84 2.52 -6.08 20.64
N GLU A 85 1.54 -6.55 21.38
CA GLU A 85 0.96 -7.87 21.14
C GLU A 85 0.27 -7.88 19.78
N VAL A 86 0.43 -8.97 19.02
CA VAL A 86 -0.18 -9.12 17.68
C VAL A 86 -1.40 -10.01 17.78
N CYS A 87 -2.54 -9.51 17.35
CA CYS A 87 -3.83 -10.18 17.35
C CYS A 87 -4.27 -10.55 15.92
N ASP A 88 -5.29 -11.38 15.82
CA ASP A 88 -6.05 -11.54 14.57
C ASP A 88 -6.71 -10.23 14.16
N CYS A 89 -7.05 -10.08 12.87
CA CYS A 89 -7.75 -8.88 12.38
C CYS A 89 -9.15 -8.70 13.03
N ALA A 90 -9.78 -9.81 13.44
CA ALA A 90 -11.01 -9.82 14.22
C ALA A 90 -10.74 -10.41 15.61
N ALA A 91 -10.49 -9.55 16.59
CA ALA A 91 -10.12 -9.92 17.95
C ALA A 91 -10.66 -8.92 18.98
N ASP A 92 -10.34 -9.14 20.25
CA ASP A 92 -10.64 -8.17 21.31
C ASP A 92 -9.47 -7.21 21.50
N PHE A 93 -9.54 -6.04 20.91
CA PHE A 93 -8.54 -4.99 21.05
C PHE A 93 -8.79 -4.07 22.26
N GLY A 94 -9.85 -4.33 23.01
CA GLY A 94 -10.23 -3.57 24.21
C GLY A 94 -11.48 -2.70 24.04
N MET A 95 -11.78 -1.96 25.08
CA MET A 95 -12.94 -1.06 25.13
C MET A 95 -12.48 0.40 25.09
N THR A 96 -13.18 1.24 24.33
CA THR A 96 -12.90 2.67 24.32
C THR A 96 -13.13 3.29 25.70
N SER A 97 -12.37 4.35 26.03
CA SER A 97 -12.63 5.14 27.21
C SER A 97 -13.95 5.91 27.04
N PRO A 98 -14.86 5.86 28.02
CA PRO A 98 -16.11 6.64 27.96
C PRO A 98 -15.87 8.16 27.90
N GLU A 99 -14.69 8.63 28.27
CA GLU A 99 -14.32 10.05 28.17
C GLU A 99 -14.27 10.56 26.73
N ILE A 100 -14.10 9.65 25.74
CA ILE A 100 -13.98 10.00 24.33
C ILE A 100 -15.35 10.09 23.66
N PHE A 101 -16.21 9.08 23.89
CA PHE A 101 -17.49 8.93 23.19
C PHE A 101 -18.71 9.00 24.14
N GLY A 102 -18.52 9.25 25.43
CA GLY A 102 -19.59 9.19 26.43
C GLY A 102 -20.00 7.77 26.84
N VAL A 103 -19.58 6.75 26.07
CA VAL A 103 -19.87 5.33 26.31
C VAL A 103 -18.64 4.49 25.99
N SER A 104 -18.56 3.29 26.57
CA SER A 104 -17.52 2.32 26.20
C SER A 104 -17.98 1.49 25.01
N ILE A 105 -17.19 1.50 23.92
CA ILE A 105 -17.44 0.78 22.68
C ILE A 105 -16.35 -0.27 22.52
N PRO A 106 -16.68 -1.55 22.24
CA PRO A 106 -15.67 -2.57 21.99
C PRO A 106 -14.99 -2.35 20.64
N ILE A 107 -13.67 -2.47 20.60
CA ILE A 107 -12.87 -2.47 19.37
C ILE A 107 -12.67 -3.94 18.99
N LYS A 108 -13.30 -4.39 17.90
CA LYS A 108 -13.36 -5.81 17.52
C LYS A 108 -12.73 -6.11 16.16
N GLY A 109 -12.30 -5.11 15.40
CA GLY A 109 -11.68 -5.29 14.11
C GLY A 109 -10.61 -4.25 13.83
N VAL A 110 -9.46 -4.70 13.36
CA VAL A 110 -8.32 -3.85 12.95
C VAL A 110 -7.67 -4.48 11.72
N ALA A 111 -7.36 -3.66 10.73
CA ALA A 111 -6.59 -4.06 9.57
C ALA A 111 -5.89 -2.83 8.96
N GLY A 112 -4.75 -3.04 8.30
CA GLY A 112 -4.15 -2.01 7.46
C GLY A 112 -5.10 -1.58 6.34
N ASP A 113 -5.01 -0.35 5.88
CA ASP A 113 -5.95 0.23 4.91
C ASP A 113 -6.05 -0.58 3.60
N GLN A 114 -4.92 -1.02 3.05
CA GLN A 114 -4.88 -1.83 1.83
C GLN A 114 -5.45 -3.24 2.04
N HIS A 115 -5.29 -3.77 3.24
CA HIS A 115 -5.81 -5.08 3.65
C HIS A 115 -7.33 -5.00 3.90
N ALA A 116 -7.77 -3.95 4.58
CA ALA A 116 -9.20 -3.65 4.74
C ALA A 116 -9.90 -3.46 3.38
N ALA A 117 -9.25 -2.76 2.42
CA ALA A 117 -9.75 -2.62 1.06
C ALA A 117 -9.84 -3.98 0.33
N THR A 118 -8.89 -4.90 0.56
CA THR A 118 -8.92 -6.25 -0.02
C THR A 118 -10.15 -7.04 0.46
N LEU A 119 -10.46 -6.95 1.76
CA LEU A 119 -11.68 -7.54 2.32
C LEU A 119 -12.93 -6.81 1.81
N GLY A 120 -12.91 -5.48 1.78
CA GLY A 120 -14.02 -4.65 1.29
C GLY A 120 -14.37 -4.90 -0.18
N GLN A 121 -13.38 -5.26 -1.00
CA GLN A 121 -13.55 -5.69 -2.40
C GLN A 121 -13.88 -7.19 -2.52
N ALA A 122 -14.15 -7.88 -1.42
CA ALA A 122 -14.47 -9.29 -1.38
C ALA A 122 -13.43 -10.20 -2.06
N CYS A 123 -12.14 -9.89 -1.91
CA CYS A 123 -11.05 -10.72 -2.41
C CYS A 123 -10.74 -11.85 -1.42
N PHE A 124 -11.69 -12.74 -1.18
CA PHE A 124 -11.60 -13.80 -0.16
C PHE A 124 -10.93 -15.08 -0.64
N GLU A 125 -10.91 -15.31 -1.94
CA GLU A 125 -10.36 -16.55 -2.50
C GLU A 125 -8.98 -16.33 -3.13
N PRO A 126 -8.10 -17.36 -3.08
CA PRO A 126 -6.82 -17.32 -3.79
C PRO A 126 -7.00 -17.02 -5.28
N GLY A 127 -6.18 -16.14 -5.81
CA GLY A 127 -6.24 -15.64 -7.19
C GLY A 127 -7.14 -14.42 -7.39
N MET A 128 -7.89 -13.98 -6.39
CA MET A 128 -8.62 -12.71 -6.45
C MET A 128 -7.68 -11.53 -6.21
N MET A 129 -7.91 -10.44 -6.97
CA MET A 129 -7.06 -9.25 -6.96
C MET A 129 -7.88 -7.98 -6.76
N LYS A 130 -7.30 -7.03 -6.04
CA LYS A 130 -7.80 -5.66 -5.97
C LYS A 130 -6.70 -4.67 -6.30
N SER A 131 -7.07 -3.48 -6.76
CA SER A 131 -6.18 -2.34 -6.95
C SER A 131 -6.84 -1.05 -6.47
N THR A 132 -6.17 -0.34 -5.60
CA THR A 132 -6.61 0.98 -5.11
C THR A 132 -5.89 2.06 -5.89
N TYR A 133 -6.63 2.84 -6.69
CA TYR A 133 -6.12 3.93 -7.50
C TYR A 133 -6.28 5.28 -6.79
N GLY A 134 -5.29 5.63 -5.98
CA GLY A 134 -5.16 6.93 -5.32
C GLY A 134 -4.11 7.81 -5.98
N THR A 135 -3.29 8.49 -5.22
CA THR A 135 -2.09 9.22 -5.67
C THR A 135 -1.13 8.27 -6.40
N GLY A 136 -0.85 7.13 -5.81
CA GLY A 136 -0.28 5.94 -6.43
C GLY A 136 -1.34 4.86 -6.63
N CYS A 137 -0.89 3.67 -6.99
CA CYS A 137 -1.74 2.49 -7.10
C CYS A 137 -1.13 1.36 -6.26
N PHE A 138 -1.98 0.67 -5.49
CA PHE A 138 -1.60 -0.46 -4.65
C PHE A 138 -2.46 -1.67 -4.99
N ALA A 139 -1.83 -2.66 -5.59
CA ALA A 139 -2.48 -3.91 -5.94
C ALA A 139 -2.12 -5.02 -4.96
N LEU A 140 -3.13 -5.80 -4.55
CA LEU A 140 -2.97 -7.00 -3.75
C LEU A 140 -3.62 -8.19 -4.46
N LEU A 141 -2.85 -9.28 -4.54
CA LEU A 141 -3.30 -10.59 -5.01
C LEU A 141 -3.37 -11.54 -3.82
N ASN A 142 -4.55 -12.05 -3.51
CA ASN A 142 -4.73 -13.07 -2.48
C ASN A 142 -4.06 -14.38 -2.93
N THR A 143 -3.12 -14.91 -2.16
CA THR A 143 -2.41 -16.16 -2.44
C THR A 143 -2.83 -17.32 -1.52
N GLY A 144 -3.86 -17.11 -0.69
CA GLY A 144 -4.38 -18.11 0.24
C GLY A 144 -3.39 -18.40 1.37
N ASP A 145 -3.20 -19.66 1.68
CA ASP A 145 -2.25 -20.15 2.69
C ASP A 145 -0.81 -20.24 2.17
N THR A 146 -0.57 -19.86 0.93
CA THR A 146 0.73 -19.96 0.27
C THR A 146 1.50 -18.65 0.37
N MET A 147 2.59 -18.66 1.12
CA MET A 147 3.54 -17.56 1.17
C MET A 147 4.44 -17.59 -0.08
N VAL A 148 4.13 -16.77 -1.06
CA VAL A 148 4.83 -16.70 -2.35
C VAL A 148 6.10 -15.88 -2.22
N SER A 149 7.25 -16.45 -2.59
CA SER A 149 8.50 -15.69 -2.77
C SER A 149 8.54 -15.15 -4.19
N SER A 150 8.43 -13.85 -4.34
CA SER A 150 8.39 -13.21 -5.65
C SER A 150 9.75 -13.19 -6.34
N HIS A 151 9.78 -13.53 -7.61
CA HIS A 151 10.94 -13.34 -8.52
C HIS A 151 10.89 -11.97 -9.24
N ASN A 152 9.72 -11.32 -9.22
CA ASN A 152 9.48 -10.01 -9.83
C ASN A 152 9.50 -8.87 -8.81
N ARG A 153 10.12 -9.08 -7.65
CA ARG A 153 10.30 -8.07 -6.60
C ARG A 153 8.99 -7.53 -6.01
N MET A 154 7.92 -8.34 -6.04
CA MET A 154 6.70 -8.02 -5.29
C MET A 154 6.93 -8.24 -3.79
N LEU A 155 6.18 -7.55 -2.96
CA LEU A 155 6.19 -7.77 -1.52
C LEU A 155 5.23 -8.90 -1.18
N THR A 156 5.68 -9.83 -0.31
CA THR A 156 4.78 -10.80 0.31
C THR A 156 4.35 -10.25 1.67
N THR A 157 3.06 -10.28 1.92
CA THR A 157 2.47 -9.75 3.15
C THR A 157 1.38 -10.68 3.68
N ILE A 158 0.93 -10.44 4.90
CA ILE A 158 -0.31 -11.03 5.41
C ILE A 158 -1.47 -10.25 4.81
N GLY A 159 -2.32 -10.90 4.03
CA GLY A 159 -3.55 -10.31 3.50
C GLY A 159 -4.59 -10.07 4.60
N TYR A 160 -4.81 -11.06 5.44
CA TYR A 160 -5.57 -11.00 6.70
C TYR A 160 -5.27 -12.24 7.55
N GLN A 161 -5.58 -12.17 8.85
CA GLN A 161 -5.51 -13.32 9.77
C GLN A 161 -6.81 -13.40 10.57
N LEU A 162 -7.45 -14.56 10.54
CA LEU A 162 -8.73 -14.83 11.23
C LEU A 162 -8.69 -16.23 11.84
N ASP A 163 -9.14 -16.35 13.10
CA ASP A 163 -9.15 -17.62 13.85
C ASP A 163 -7.78 -18.33 13.84
N GLY A 164 -6.70 -17.54 13.96
CA GLY A 164 -5.32 -18.02 13.94
C GLY A 164 -4.83 -18.51 12.57
N LYS A 165 -5.63 -18.34 11.52
CA LYS A 165 -5.27 -18.73 10.15
C LYS A 165 -4.84 -17.53 9.33
N THR A 166 -3.63 -17.57 8.82
CA THR A 166 -3.05 -16.54 7.96
C THR A 166 -3.43 -16.77 6.50
N THR A 167 -3.96 -15.73 5.87
CA THR A 167 -4.07 -15.63 4.41
C THR A 167 -3.01 -14.67 3.92
N TYR A 168 -2.17 -15.10 3.00
CA TYR A 168 -1.11 -14.29 2.41
C TYR A 168 -1.58 -13.52 1.18
N ALA A 169 -0.83 -12.49 0.83
CA ALA A 169 -1.02 -11.75 -0.41
C ALA A 169 0.34 -11.32 -1.00
N LEU A 170 0.39 -11.25 -2.34
CA LEU A 170 1.41 -10.49 -3.05
C LEU A 170 0.95 -9.04 -3.20
N GLU A 171 1.84 -8.11 -2.93
CA GLU A 171 1.61 -6.68 -3.06
C GLU A 171 2.59 -6.06 -4.04
N GLY A 172 2.07 -5.19 -4.91
CA GLY A 172 2.87 -4.33 -5.74
C GLY A 172 2.32 -2.91 -5.74
N SER A 173 3.23 -1.95 -5.83
CA SER A 173 2.89 -0.53 -5.81
C SER A 173 3.43 0.20 -7.03
N ILE A 174 2.58 1.05 -7.59
CA ILE A 174 2.89 2.04 -8.61
C ILE A 174 2.89 3.38 -7.91
N PHE A 175 4.01 4.11 -7.96
CA PHE A 175 4.14 5.35 -7.17
C PHE A 175 3.29 6.48 -7.70
N ILE A 176 3.10 6.54 -9.02
CA ILE A 176 2.38 7.63 -9.69
C ILE A 176 1.21 7.06 -10.47
N ALA A 177 0.00 7.24 -9.94
CA ALA A 177 -1.27 6.98 -10.61
C ALA A 177 -2.08 8.28 -10.72
N GLY A 178 -3.00 8.57 -9.82
CA GLY A 178 -3.74 9.85 -9.82
C GLY A 178 -2.84 11.08 -9.75
N ALA A 179 -1.64 10.95 -9.20
CA ALA A 179 -0.66 12.03 -9.16
C ALA A 179 -0.25 12.54 -10.55
N VAL A 180 -0.30 11.72 -11.61
CA VAL A 180 -0.02 12.20 -12.96
C VAL A 180 -1.07 13.19 -13.46
N VAL A 181 -2.35 12.96 -13.13
CA VAL A 181 -3.45 13.89 -13.45
C VAL A 181 -3.35 15.16 -12.62
N GLN A 182 -2.99 15.04 -11.34
CA GLN A 182 -2.71 16.19 -10.49
C GLN A 182 -1.57 17.03 -11.06
N TRP A 183 -0.51 16.41 -11.56
CA TRP A 183 0.61 17.10 -12.20
C TRP A 183 0.17 17.83 -13.48
N LEU A 184 -0.70 17.26 -14.32
CA LEU A 184 -1.27 17.96 -15.48
C LEU A 184 -2.06 19.21 -15.05
N ARG A 185 -2.80 19.13 -13.92
CA ARG A 185 -3.56 20.24 -13.38
C ARG A 185 -2.68 21.29 -12.71
N ASP A 186 -1.84 20.88 -11.75
CA ASP A 186 -1.16 21.79 -10.82
C ASP A 186 0.23 22.20 -11.35
N GLY A 187 0.93 21.27 -12.00
CA GLY A 187 2.28 21.49 -12.55
C GLY A 187 2.25 22.14 -13.93
N LEU A 188 1.61 21.49 -14.89
CA LEU A 188 1.51 22.00 -16.27
C LEU A 188 0.36 22.99 -16.48
N LYS A 189 -0.65 22.99 -15.60
CA LYS A 189 -1.84 23.87 -15.68
C LYS A 189 -2.62 23.74 -16.99
N ILE A 190 -2.62 22.54 -17.58
CA ILE A 190 -3.35 22.22 -18.81
C ILE A 190 -4.74 21.64 -18.55
N LEU A 191 -5.07 21.37 -17.29
CA LEU A 191 -6.38 20.97 -16.79
C LEU A 191 -6.86 21.97 -15.74
N ALA A 192 -8.13 22.33 -15.74
CA ALA A 192 -8.73 23.09 -14.66
C ALA A 192 -9.13 22.17 -13.50
N LYS A 193 -9.65 20.97 -13.82
CA LYS A 193 -10.06 19.95 -12.84
C LYS A 193 -9.59 18.57 -13.28
N ALA A 194 -9.23 17.73 -12.31
CA ALA A 194 -8.81 16.34 -12.59
C ALA A 194 -9.90 15.51 -13.31
N SER A 195 -11.18 15.80 -13.03
CA SER A 195 -12.33 15.13 -13.66
C SER A 195 -12.46 15.39 -15.18
N GLU A 196 -11.81 16.42 -15.71
CA GLU A 196 -11.83 16.76 -17.13
C GLU A 196 -10.88 15.90 -17.98
N SER A 197 -9.95 15.18 -17.32
CA SER A 197 -8.89 14.42 -18.01
C SER A 197 -9.44 13.36 -18.96
N GLY A 198 -10.47 12.62 -18.56
CA GLY A 198 -11.10 11.59 -19.38
C GLY A 198 -11.80 12.17 -20.62
N ASP A 199 -12.51 13.28 -20.48
CA ASP A 199 -13.19 13.92 -21.60
C ASP A 199 -12.19 14.57 -22.58
N LEU A 200 -11.12 15.17 -22.08
CA LEU A 200 -10.03 15.64 -22.94
C LEU A 200 -9.33 14.50 -23.66
N ALA A 201 -9.07 13.38 -22.98
CA ALA A 201 -8.46 12.21 -23.60
C ALA A 201 -9.27 11.68 -24.79
N LYS A 202 -10.61 11.73 -24.74
CA LYS A 202 -11.50 11.37 -25.86
C LYS A 202 -11.33 12.26 -27.10
N LEU A 203 -10.87 13.50 -26.93
CA LEU A 203 -10.66 14.45 -28.00
C LEU A 203 -9.27 14.33 -28.66
N SER A 204 -8.41 13.48 -28.14
CA SER A 204 -7.05 13.31 -28.64
C SER A 204 -7.04 12.72 -30.05
N ASP A 205 -6.07 13.15 -30.85
CA ASP A 205 -5.80 12.58 -32.17
C ASP A 205 -5.17 11.19 -32.03
N ASN A 206 -5.90 10.15 -32.48
CA ASN A 206 -5.45 8.74 -32.41
C ASN A 206 -4.23 8.45 -33.28
N SER A 207 -3.87 9.32 -34.22
CA SER A 207 -2.67 9.16 -35.05
C SER A 207 -1.39 9.58 -34.32
N GLN A 208 -1.51 10.31 -33.19
CA GLN A 208 -0.39 10.73 -32.38
C GLN A 208 -0.05 9.66 -31.32
N ASN A 209 1.21 9.25 -31.30
CA ASN A 209 1.73 8.25 -30.35
C ASN A 209 2.49 8.97 -29.22
N LEU A 210 1.80 9.81 -28.44
CA LEU A 210 2.39 10.40 -27.25
C LEU A 210 2.41 9.38 -26.12
N ILE A 211 3.60 9.09 -25.58
CA ILE A 211 3.79 8.18 -24.45
C ILE A 211 4.37 8.97 -23.28
N LEU A 212 3.74 8.85 -22.12
CA LEU A 212 4.21 9.45 -20.88
C LEU A 212 4.66 8.35 -19.91
N VAL A 213 5.89 8.46 -19.41
CA VAL A 213 6.42 7.64 -18.32
C VAL A 213 6.43 8.48 -17.05
N PRO A 214 5.51 8.26 -16.10
CA PRO A 214 5.34 9.15 -14.95
C PRO A 214 6.27 8.78 -13.78
N ALA A 215 7.54 8.54 -14.03
CA ALA A 215 8.52 8.18 -13.01
C ALA A 215 8.99 9.40 -12.20
N PHE A 216 8.07 10.22 -11.68
CA PHE A 216 8.40 11.47 -11.00
C PHE A 216 9.23 11.28 -9.72
N THR A 217 9.03 10.15 -9.04
CA THR A 217 9.76 9.72 -7.84
C THR A 217 10.44 8.37 -8.04
N GLY A 218 10.79 8.03 -9.28
CA GLY A 218 11.23 6.70 -9.67
C GLY A 218 10.07 5.79 -10.07
N LEU A 219 10.39 4.54 -10.40
CA LEU A 219 9.43 3.49 -10.69
C LEU A 219 9.35 2.51 -9.52
N GLY A 220 8.14 2.12 -9.14
CA GLY A 220 7.85 1.07 -8.16
C GLY A 220 7.97 -0.33 -8.75
N ALA A 221 7.18 -1.25 -8.24
CA ALA A 221 7.15 -2.62 -8.72
C ALA A 221 6.72 -2.69 -10.21
N PRO A 222 7.26 -3.62 -11.00
CA PRO A 222 8.31 -4.59 -10.67
C PRO A 222 9.75 -4.05 -10.82
N TYR A 223 9.91 -2.81 -11.23
CA TYR A 223 11.20 -2.23 -11.66
C TYR A 223 12.10 -1.82 -10.48
N TRP A 224 11.53 -1.20 -9.46
CA TRP A 224 12.23 -0.66 -8.28
C TRP A 224 13.46 0.19 -8.66
N ASN A 225 13.24 1.13 -9.57
CA ASN A 225 14.27 2.06 -10.01
C ASN A 225 14.01 3.46 -9.45
N ALA A 226 14.69 3.79 -8.34
CA ALA A 226 14.56 5.07 -7.66
C ALA A 226 15.23 6.24 -8.41
N GLU A 227 16.19 5.93 -9.31
CA GLU A 227 16.99 6.94 -10.00
C GLU A 227 16.36 7.42 -11.31
N CYS A 228 15.46 6.64 -11.92
CA CYS A 228 14.79 7.08 -13.13
C CYS A 228 13.86 8.25 -12.87
N ARG A 229 13.59 9.03 -13.91
CA ARG A 229 12.65 10.16 -13.85
C ARG A 229 11.68 10.11 -15.02
N GLY A 230 10.58 10.88 -14.89
CA GLY A 230 9.55 10.94 -15.91
C GLY A 230 10.07 11.41 -17.27
N ALA A 231 9.44 10.89 -18.33
CA ALA A 231 9.76 11.23 -19.70
C ALA A 231 8.50 11.27 -20.56
N VAL A 232 8.55 12.06 -21.62
CA VAL A 232 7.51 12.13 -22.64
C VAL A 232 8.16 11.87 -23.99
N TYR A 233 7.59 10.93 -24.75
CA TYR A 233 8.06 10.53 -26.07
C TYR A 233 6.98 10.79 -27.11
N GLY A 234 7.37 10.99 -28.36
CA GLY A 234 6.43 11.15 -29.49
C GLY A 234 5.78 12.53 -29.58
N LEU A 235 6.39 13.57 -29.00
CA LEU A 235 5.91 14.96 -29.12
C LEU A 235 5.93 15.43 -30.56
N THR A 236 4.84 16.07 -30.98
CA THR A 236 4.70 16.77 -32.27
C THR A 236 4.28 18.21 -32.00
N ARG A 237 4.27 19.03 -33.06
CA ARG A 237 3.76 20.41 -32.96
C ARG A 237 2.25 20.49 -32.60
N ASN A 238 1.53 19.40 -32.83
CA ASN A 238 0.09 19.30 -32.57
C ASN A 238 -0.24 18.63 -31.23
N SER A 239 0.78 18.21 -30.46
CA SER A 239 0.55 17.61 -29.14
C SER A 239 0.10 18.68 -28.16
N GLY A 240 -1.11 18.55 -27.67
CA GLY A 240 -1.78 19.49 -26.78
C GLY A 240 -2.36 18.83 -25.53
N PRO A 241 -3.22 19.55 -24.78
CA PRO A 241 -3.84 19.05 -23.55
C PRO A 241 -4.55 17.71 -23.70
N ALA A 242 -5.17 17.44 -24.86
CA ALA A 242 -5.88 16.20 -25.14
C ALA A 242 -4.92 15.01 -25.20
N GLU A 243 -3.81 15.13 -25.94
CA GLU A 243 -2.80 14.10 -26.08
C GLU A 243 -2.08 13.83 -24.75
N PHE A 244 -1.76 14.89 -23.99
CA PHE A 244 -1.19 14.75 -22.65
C PHE A 244 -2.15 14.06 -21.68
N SER A 245 -3.44 14.39 -21.73
CA SER A 245 -4.46 13.75 -20.88
C SER A 245 -4.57 12.25 -21.20
N ARG A 246 -4.64 11.88 -22.49
CA ARG A 246 -4.64 10.50 -22.93
C ARG A 246 -3.39 9.76 -22.45
N ALA A 247 -2.21 10.26 -22.75
CA ALA A 247 -0.95 9.63 -22.38
C ALA A 247 -0.80 9.44 -20.86
N ALA A 248 -1.29 10.41 -20.08
CA ALA A 248 -1.29 10.32 -18.62
C ALA A 248 -2.19 9.19 -18.11
N LEU A 249 -3.41 9.07 -18.61
CA LEU A 249 -4.34 8.01 -18.23
C LEU A 249 -3.87 6.64 -18.72
N GLU A 250 -3.39 6.54 -19.97
CA GLU A 250 -2.79 5.33 -20.54
C GLU A 250 -1.58 4.85 -19.72
N SER A 251 -0.75 5.76 -19.21
CA SER A 251 0.43 5.42 -18.42
C SER A 251 0.08 4.65 -17.14
N VAL A 252 -1.08 4.91 -16.55
CA VAL A 252 -1.60 4.17 -15.39
C VAL A 252 -2.00 2.76 -15.79
N GLY A 253 -2.70 2.62 -16.93
CA GLY A 253 -3.09 1.31 -17.47
C GLY A 253 -1.88 0.45 -17.81
N PHE A 254 -0.88 1.00 -18.49
CA PHE A 254 0.35 0.26 -18.83
C PHE A 254 1.11 -0.22 -17.60
N GLN A 255 1.32 0.65 -16.61
CA GLN A 255 1.97 0.25 -15.35
C GLN A 255 1.15 -0.80 -14.58
N THR A 256 -0.17 -0.67 -14.57
CA THR A 256 -1.07 -1.66 -13.96
C THR A 256 -0.92 -3.02 -14.65
N ARG A 257 -0.88 -3.06 -15.98
CA ARG A 257 -0.67 -4.28 -16.73
C ARG A 257 0.67 -4.95 -16.39
N ASP A 258 1.76 -4.18 -16.41
CA ASP A 258 3.09 -4.70 -16.07
C ASP A 258 3.11 -5.31 -14.66
N LEU A 259 2.46 -4.64 -13.72
CA LEU A 259 2.35 -5.11 -12.34
C LEU A 259 1.55 -6.41 -12.24
N LEU A 260 0.40 -6.48 -12.90
CA LEU A 260 -0.47 -7.67 -12.87
C LEU A 260 0.18 -8.86 -13.56
N GLU A 261 0.85 -8.66 -14.71
CA GLU A 261 1.59 -9.71 -15.40
C GLU A 261 2.72 -10.27 -14.51
N ALA A 262 3.44 -9.39 -13.79
CA ALA A 262 4.46 -9.80 -12.84
C ALA A 262 3.87 -10.60 -11.65
N MET A 263 2.75 -10.15 -11.08
CA MET A 263 2.05 -10.87 -10.01
C MET A 263 1.57 -12.25 -10.45
N ILE A 264 0.96 -12.33 -11.63
CA ILE A 264 0.44 -13.60 -12.18
C ILE A 264 1.59 -14.57 -12.50
N SER A 265 2.74 -14.07 -12.94
CA SER A 265 3.91 -14.93 -13.21
C SER A 265 4.52 -15.50 -11.92
N ASP A 266 4.44 -14.80 -10.81
CA ASP A 266 4.89 -15.27 -9.49
C ASP A 266 3.89 -16.24 -8.84
N TRP A 267 2.60 -16.08 -9.16
CA TRP A 267 1.51 -16.88 -8.58
C TRP A 267 1.08 -18.01 -9.50
N GLN A 268 1.55 -19.23 -9.22
CA GLN A 268 1.23 -20.41 -10.02
C GLN A 268 -0.18 -20.99 -9.81
N GLY A 269 -0.92 -20.48 -8.84
CA GLY A 269 -2.30 -20.92 -8.55
C GLY A 269 -3.34 -20.47 -9.57
N GLY A 270 -2.95 -19.66 -10.55
CA GLY A 270 -3.82 -19.09 -11.58
C GLY A 270 -4.70 -17.94 -11.07
N ALA A 271 -4.74 -16.83 -11.80
CA ALA A 271 -5.68 -15.76 -11.50
C ALA A 271 -7.11 -16.25 -11.78
N LYS A 272 -7.96 -16.29 -10.75
CA LYS A 272 -9.37 -16.69 -10.92
C LYS A 272 -10.11 -15.58 -11.66
N GLY A 273 -10.50 -15.89 -12.88
CA GLY A 273 -11.51 -15.12 -13.63
C GLY A 273 -11.05 -13.81 -14.25
N GLY A 274 -9.77 -13.43 -14.16
CA GLY A 274 -9.27 -12.22 -14.83
C GLY A 274 -9.92 -10.89 -14.35
N VAL A 275 -10.63 -10.88 -13.23
CA VAL A 275 -11.31 -9.70 -12.70
C VAL A 275 -10.40 -8.96 -11.74
N LEU A 276 -10.05 -7.73 -12.10
CA LEU A 276 -9.41 -6.77 -11.20
C LEU A 276 -10.50 -5.93 -10.52
N ARG A 277 -10.62 -6.03 -9.20
CA ARG A 277 -11.50 -5.17 -8.42
C ARG A 277 -10.79 -3.87 -8.11
N VAL A 278 -11.49 -2.76 -8.28
CA VAL A 278 -10.84 -1.44 -8.17
C VAL A 278 -11.61 -0.51 -7.24
N ASP A 279 -10.85 0.34 -6.55
CA ASP A 279 -11.35 1.44 -5.75
C ASP A 279 -10.40 2.64 -5.83
N GLY A 280 -10.67 3.68 -5.04
CA GLY A 280 -9.90 4.92 -5.06
C GLY A 280 -10.43 5.95 -6.05
N GLY A 281 -9.88 7.17 -5.99
CA GLY A 281 -10.41 8.32 -6.72
C GLY A 281 -10.40 8.20 -8.25
N MET A 282 -9.43 7.49 -8.83
CA MET A 282 -9.36 7.31 -10.29
C MET A 282 -10.36 6.27 -10.81
N SER A 283 -10.89 5.39 -9.96
CA SER A 283 -11.93 4.43 -10.38
C SER A 283 -13.22 5.10 -10.86
N ALA A 284 -13.40 6.39 -10.55
CA ALA A 284 -14.48 7.22 -11.08
C ALA A 284 -14.28 7.64 -12.55
N SER A 285 -13.12 7.39 -13.14
CA SER A 285 -12.83 7.72 -14.55
C SER A 285 -13.22 6.55 -15.45
N ASP A 286 -14.38 6.62 -16.08
CA ASP A 286 -14.82 5.61 -17.05
C ASP A 286 -13.78 5.37 -18.15
N TRP A 287 -13.12 6.45 -18.61
CA TRP A 287 -12.08 6.34 -19.62
C TRP A 287 -10.93 5.44 -19.18
N THR A 288 -10.43 5.67 -17.95
CA THR A 288 -9.32 4.87 -17.40
C THR A 288 -9.72 3.42 -17.16
N MET A 289 -10.95 3.20 -16.69
CA MET A 289 -11.46 1.84 -16.40
C MET A 289 -11.76 1.05 -17.67
N GLN A 290 -12.07 1.72 -18.76
CA GLN A 290 -12.33 1.10 -20.06
C GLN A 290 -11.04 0.76 -20.83
N PHE A 291 -9.97 1.54 -20.63
CA PHE A 291 -8.65 1.31 -21.23
C PHE A 291 -7.96 0.09 -20.61
#